data_1e9dc5322e636d4d729bd767158b5fbd
#
_entry.id   1e9dc5322e636d4d729bd767158b5fbd
#
_cell.length_a   1.000
_cell.length_b   1.000
_cell.length_c   1.000
_cell.angle_alpha   90.00
_cell.angle_beta   90.00
_cell.angle_gamma   90.00
#
_symmetry.space_group_name_H-M   'P 1'
#
loop_
_entity.id
_entity.type
_entity.pdbx_description
1 polymer ?
#
loop_
_entity_poly.entity_id
_entity_poly.type
_entity_poly.pdbx_seq_one_letter_code
_entity_poly.pdbx_strand_id
1 'polypeptide(L)'
;MTTAKGASNAYTPVAITMTTEKIKSHFENEFFCHGHTYAYHALAASAIPAAVAEYDKLFKSGLPQKVSQHLEKKLYELGDKHICVGDVRGIGHFWAFEIVKNRETKEPFDIKPDKLSGKALMTGKIAGECMQNGLYIAPWYDTLVIAPPLIITEDQIDEAIDILDKCLKIGDEQAVETNVPASRSSVYK
;
A
#
# COMPACT_ATOMS: atom_id res chain seq x y z
N MET A 1 18.64 6.68 -4.73
CA MET A 1 17.48 5.92 -4.21
C MET A 1 17.62 5.80 -2.71
N THR A 2 16.54 5.95 -1.97
CA THR A 2 16.51 5.69 -0.52
C THR A 2 15.53 4.55 -0.24
N THR A 3 15.86 3.67 0.70
CA THR A 3 15.02 2.57 1.14
C THR A 3 15.14 2.36 2.64
N ALA A 4 14.11 1.81 3.25
CA ALA A 4 14.04 1.45 4.67
C ALA A 4 13.07 0.27 4.84
N LYS A 5 12.47 0.10 6.01
CA LYS A 5 11.40 -0.88 6.29
C LYS A 5 11.76 -2.29 5.81
N GLY A 6 11.28 -2.70 4.64
CA GLY A 6 11.60 -3.98 4.02
C GLY A 6 13.09 -4.27 3.83
N ALA A 7 13.98 -3.27 3.85
CA ALA A 7 15.42 -3.49 3.70
C ALA A 7 15.99 -4.46 4.75
N SER A 8 15.45 -4.45 5.96
CA SER A 8 15.81 -5.41 7.03
C SER A 8 14.61 -6.28 7.46
N ASN A 9 13.50 -6.21 6.74
CA ASN A 9 12.24 -6.87 7.11
C ASN A 9 11.80 -6.57 8.56
N ALA A 10 12.00 -5.31 9.00
CA ALA A 10 11.71 -4.79 10.33
C ALA A 10 12.50 -5.44 11.51
N TYR A 11 13.51 -6.27 11.24
CA TYR A 11 14.36 -6.85 12.30
C TYR A 11 15.21 -5.79 12.99
N THR A 12 15.66 -4.77 12.25
CA THR A 12 16.48 -3.68 12.78
C THR A 12 16.04 -2.33 12.23
N PRO A 13 16.15 -1.24 13.01
CA PRO A 13 15.90 0.11 12.52
C PRO A 13 17.04 0.55 11.59
N VAL A 14 16.82 0.45 10.28
CA VAL A 14 17.82 0.79 9.27
C VAL A 14 17.18 1.47 8.07
N ALA A 15 17.90 2.43 7.51
CA ALA A 15 17.63 3.01 6.22
C ALA A 15 18.91 3.04 5.37
N ILE A 16 18.74 2.97 4.06
CA ILE A 16 19.85 2.92 3.12
C ILE A 16 19.64 4.02 2.08
N THR A 17 20.69 4.78 1.82
CA THR A 17 20.75 5.68 0.67
C THR A 17 21.77 5.15 -0.32
N MET A 18 21.34 4.97 -1.56
CA MET A 18 22.19 4.52 -2.66
C MET A 18 22.26 5.58 -3.73
N THR A 19 23.43 5.76 -4.30
CA THR A 19 23.67 6.73 -5.36
C THR A 19 24.40 6.09 -6.54
N THR A 20 24.44 6.77 -7.68
CA THR A 20 25.20 6.35 -8.85
C THR A 20 26.64 6.85 -8.73
N GLU A 21 27.55 6.23 -9.48
CA GLU A 21 28.94 6.66 -9.57
C GLU A 21 29.07 8.13 -10.01
N LYS A 22 28.20 8.56 -10.93
CA LYS A 22 28.12 9.96 -11.38
C LYS A 22 27.89 10.95 -10.24
N ILE A 23 27.05 10.61 -9.26
CA ILE A 23 26.79 11.46 -8.09
C ILE A 23 27.93 11.35 -7.08
N LYS A 24 28.43 10.12 -6.87
CA LYS A 24 29.55 9.87 -5.94
C LYS A 24 30.80 10.63 -6.37
N SER A 25 31.17 10.61 -7.66
CA SER A 25 32.36 11.25 -8.18
C SER A 25 32.37 12.78 -7.99
N HIS A 26 31.20 13.41 -7.90
CA HIS A 26 31.10 14.84 -7.56
C HIS A 26 31.69 15.13 -6.17
N PHE A 27 31.57 14.21 -5.22
CA PHE A 27 32.03 14.37 -3.84
C PHE A 27 33.45 13.81 -3.60
N GLU A 28 34.16 13.32 -4.59
CA GLU A 28 35.54 12.83 -4.42
C GLU A 28 36.50 13.94 -3.98
N ASN A 29 36.26 15.18 -4.46
CA ASN A 29 37.06 16.35 -4.14
C ASN A 29 36.28 17.44 -3.42
N GLU A 30 35.04 17.17 -3.04
CA GLU A 30 34.15 18.09 -2.36
C GLU A 30 33.74 17.56 -0.99
N PHE A 31 33.60 18.43 -0.03
CA PHE A 31 33.15 18.02 1.31
C PHE A 31 31.68 17.62 1.31
N PHE A 32 31.41 16.35 1.61
CA PHE A 32 30.05 15.86 1.81
C PHE A 32 29.58 16.18 3.24
N CYS A 33 28.94 17.31 3.42
CA CYS A 33 28.43 17.80 4.71
C CYS A 33 27.18 17.05 5.14
N HIS A 34 27.32 15.78 5.52
CA HIS A 34 26.23 14.97 6.03
C HIS A 34 26.76 14.01 7.12
N GLY A 35 25.99 13.91 8.20
CA GLY A 35 26.30 13.01 9.30
C GLY A 35 25.05 12.58 10.06
N HIS A 36 25.09 11.42 10.63
CA HIS A 36 24.03 10.87 11.46
C HIS A 36 24.68 10.03 12.57
N THR A 37 24.24 10.23 13.83
CA THR A 37 24.88 9.61 15.00
C THR A 37 24.97 8.07 14.89
N TYR A 38 23.92 7.44 14.35
CA TYR A 38 23.87 5.99 14.17
C TYR A 38 24.18 5.52 12.73
N ALA A 39 24.75 6.40 11.88
CA ALA A 39 25.23 5.97 10.58
C ALA A 39 26.29 4.85 10.73
N TYR A 40 26.26 3.90 9.80
CA TYR A 40 27.17 2.75 9.77
C TYR A 40 27.09 1.83 11.00
N HIS A 41 25.95 1.79 11.70
CA HIS A 41 25.78 0.89 12.84
C HIS A 41 25.81 -0.57 12.38
N ALA A 42 26.92 -1.26 12.63
CA ALA A 42 27.20 -2.59 12.08
C ALA A 42 26.14 -3.64 12.45
N LEU A 43 25.67 -3.63 13.71
CA LEU A 43 24.62 -4.55 14.16
C LEU A 43 23.29 -4.30 13.43
N ALA A 44 22.90 -3.04 13.27
CA ALA A 44 21.66 -2.72 12.52
C ALA A 44 21.78 -3.12 11.05
N ALA A 45 22.92 -2.91 10.43
CA ALA A 45 23.19 -3.27 9.04
C ALA A 45 23.28 -4.78 8.79
N SER A 46 23.63 -5.58 9.80
CA SER A 46 23.84 -7.03 9.64
C SER A 46 22.59 -7.81 9.23
N ALA A 47 21.37 -7.29 9.49
CA ALA A 47 20.13 -7.91 9.06
C ALA A 47 19.86 -7.77 7.55
N ILE A 48 20.45 -6.77 6.89
CA ILE A 48 20.19 -6.47 5.48
C ILE A 48 20.56 -7.61 4.54
N PRO A 49 21.81 -8.18 4.60
CA PRO A 49 22.17 -9.27 3.71
C PRO A 49 21.28 -10.50 3.85
N ALA A 50 20.87 -10.83 5.07
CA ALA A 50 19.96 -11.95 5.32
C ALA A 50 18.57 -11.69 4.71
N ALA A 51 18.00 -10.49 4.91
CA ALA A 51 16.71 -10.12 4.33
C ALA A 51 16.76 -10.15 2.79
N VAL A 52 17.84 -9.59 2.19
CA VAL A 52 18.02 -9.59 0.73
C VAL A 52 18.14 -11.01 0.18
N ALA A 53 18.86 -11.90 0.86
CA ALA A 53 18.98 -13.30 0.45
C ALA A 53 17.63 -14.04 0.46
N GLU A 54 16.76 -13.78 1.44
CA GLU A 54 15.42 -14.36 1.48
C GLU A 54 14.50 -13.77 0.39
N TYR A 55 14.58 -12.46 0.14
CA TYR A 55 13.86 -11.86 -1.00
C TYR A 55 14.31 -12.44 -2.34
N ASP A 56 15.61 -12.65 -2.55
CA ASP A 56 16.12 -13.24 -3.79
C ASP A 56 15.56 -14.66 -4.03
N LYS A 57 15.50 -15.49 -2.99
CA LYS A 57 14.87 -16.81 -3.05
C LYS A 57 13.37 -16.71 -3.39
N LEU A 58 12.66 -15.83 -2.70
CA LEU A 58 11.23 -15.66 -2.85
C LEU A 58 10.87 -15.17 -4.27
N PHE A 59 11.58 -14.16 -4.78
CA PHE A 59 11.36 -13.66 -6.14
C PHE A 59 11.76 -14.65 -7.23
N LYS A 60 12.81 -15.45 -7.02
CA LYS A 60 13.19 -16.55 -7.92
C LYS A 60 12.18 -17.68 -7.97
N SER A 61 11.37 -17.86 -6.92
CA SER A 61 10.27 -18.84 -6.92
C SER A 61 9.12 -18.48 -7.86
N GLY A 62 9.01 -17.21 -8.27
CA GLY A 62 7.89 -16.68 -9.05
C GLY A 62 6.60 -16.45 -8.26
N LEU A 63 6.56 -16.84 -6.98
CA LEU A 63 5.35 -16.72 -6.15
C LEU A 63 4.83 -15.28 -6.04
N PRO A 64 5.63 -14.26 -5.67
CA PRO A 64 5.12 -12.90 -5.54
C PRO A 64 4.55 -12.34 -6.84
N GLN A 65 5.16 -12.68 -7.98
CA GLN A 65 4.71 -12.20 -9.30
C GLN A 65 3.35 -12.81 -9.67
N LYS A 66 3.19 -14.13 -9.46
CA LYS A 66 1.92 -14.83 -9.71
C LYS A 66 0.80 -14.28 -8.83
N VAL A 67 1.06 -14.17 -7.55
CA VAL A 67 0.08 -13.71 -6.56
C VAL A 67 -0.27 -12.23 -6.77
N SER A 68 0.68 -11.39 -7.18
CA SER A 68 0.40 -9.98 -7.48
C SER A 68 -0.55 -9.81 -8.67
N GLN A 69 -0.46 -10.66 -9.70
CA GLN A 69 -1.38 -10.62 -10.84
C GLN A 69 -2.80 -11.03 -10.42
N HIS A 70 -2.93 -12.03 -9.55
CA HIS A 70 -4.22 -12.44 -9.00
C HIS A 70 -4.84 -11.31 -8.16
N LEU A 71 -4.06 -10.72 -7.26
CA LEU A 71 -4.48 -9.60 -6.42
C LEU A 71 -4.95 -8.41 -7.27
N GLU A 72 -4.15 -7.99 -8.26
CA GLU A 72 -4.50 -6.88 -9.16
C GLU A 72 -5.84 -7.10 -9.84
N LYS A 73 -6.04 -8.29 -10.42
CA LYS A 73 -7.30 -8.65 -11.07
C LYS A 73 -8.49 -8.53 -10.12
N LYS A 74 -8.38 -9.13 -8.93
CA LYS A 74 -9.44 -9.12 -7.91
C LYS A 74 -9.76 -7.71 -7.41
N LEU A 75 -8.74 -6.88 -7.23
CA LEU A 75 -8.93 -5.49 -6.79
C LEU A 75 -9.62 -4.64 -7.86
N TYR A 76 -9.31 -4.83 -9.14
CA TYR A 76 -10.02 -4.14 -10.20
C TYR A 76 -11.48 -4.59 -10.31
N GLU A 77 -11.75 -5.90 -10.24
CA GLU A 77 -13.12 -6.45 -10.23
C GLU A 77 -13.93 -5.87 -9.06
N LEU A 78 -13.34 -5.84 -7.87
CA LEU A 78 -13.97 -5.30 -6.68
C LEU A 78 -14.20 -3.78 -6.77
N GLY A 79 -13.22 -3.03 -7.29
CA GLY A 79 -13.34 -1.59 -7.52
C GLY A 79 -14.45 -1.23 -8.51
N ASP A 80 -14.60 -2.01 -9.58
CA ASP A 80 -15.67 -1.79 -10.56
C ASP A 80 -17.06 -2.09 -9.96
N LYS A 81 -17.15 -3.09 -9.08
CA LYS A 81 -18.38 -3.53 -8.41
C LYS A 81 -18.91 -2.49 -7.42
N HIS A 82 -18.06 -1.85 -6.63
CA HIS A 82 -18.45 -0.96 -5.54
C HIS A 82 -18.41 0.51 -5.94
N ILE A 83 -19.55 1.17 -5.98
CA ILE A 83 -19.69 2.57 -6.43
C ILE A 83 -18.97 3.58 -5.52
N CYS A 84 -18.72 3.22 -4.27
CA CYS A 84 -17.94 4.03 -3.34
C CYS A 84 -16.40 3.99 -3.63
N VAL A 85 -15.94 3.09 -4.50
CA VAL A 85 -14.54 3.06 -4.91
C VAL A 85 -14.32 3.96 -6.11
N GLY A 86 -13.70 5.11 -5.91
CA GLY A 86 -13.43 6.11 -6.96
C GLY A 86 -12.23 5.77 -7.83
N ASP A 87 -11.17 5.22 -7.23
CA ASP A 87 -9.93 4.87 -7.93
C ASP A 87 -9.29 3.63 -7.34
N VAL A 88 -8.69 2.81 -8.20
CA VAL A 88 -7.90 1.64 -7.84
C VAL A 88 -6.49 1.83 -8.39
N ARG A 89 -5.49 1.92 -7.53
CA ARG A 89 -4.10 2.14 -7.93
C ARG A 89 -3.13 1.33 -7.10
N GLY A 90 -2.05 0.90 -7.71
CA GLY A 90 -1.01 0.15 -7.02
C GLY A 90 -0.04 -0.56 -7.94
N ILE A 91 0.85 -1.33 -7.34
CA ILE A 91 1.80 -2.20 -8.02
C ILE A 91 2.20 -3.36 -7.13
N GLY A 92 2.31 -4.55 -7.69
CA GLY A 92 2.73 -5.75 -6.95
C GLY A 92 1.82 -6.06 -5.78
N HIS A 93 2.35 -5.96 -4.57
CA HIS A 93 1.60 -6.19 -3.32
C HIS A 93 1.23 -4.88 -2.58
N PHE A 94 1.31 -3.73 -3.23
CA PHE A 94 0.98 -2.44 -2.61
C PHE A 94 -0.07 -1.69 -3.42
N TRP A 95 -1.29 -1.66 -2.89
CA TRP A 95 -2.47 -1.13 -3.56
C TRP A 95 -3.24 -0.17 -2.66
N ALA A 96 -4.10 0.61 -3.28
CA ALA A 96 -5.01 1.53 -2.61
C ALA A 96 -6.34 1.62 -3.32
N PHE A 97 -7.42 1.67 -2.53
CA PHE A 97 -8.74 2.12 -2.96
C PHE A 97 -8.96 3.53 -2.46
N GLU A 98 -9.29 4.45 -3.35
CA GLU A 98 -9.79 5.76 -3.00
C GLU A 98 -11.30 5.69 -2.81
N ILE A 99 -11.77 6.04 -1.61
CA ILE A 99 -13.18 5.94 -1.22
C ILE A 99 -13.84 7.30 -1.39
N VAL A 100 -14.84 7.36 -2.25
CA VAL A 100 -15.54 8.59 -2.66
C VAL A 100 -17.04 8.46 -2.51
N LYS A 101 -17.69 9.58 -2.23
CA LYS A 101 -19.16 9.67 -2.19
C LYS A 101 -19.75 9.73 -3.59
N ASN A 102 -19.06 10.38 -4.52
CA ASN A 102 -19.45 10.45 -5.92
C ASN A 102 -18.27 10.13 -6.81
N ARG A 103 -18.37 9.05 -7.58
CA ARG A 103 -17.30 8.55 -8.45
C ARG A 103 -17.05 9.45 -9.67
N GLU A 104 -18.08 10.13 -10.18
CA GLU A 104 -17.96 11.02 -11.33
C GLU A 104 -17.25 12.31 -10.98
N THR A 105 -17.64 12.94 -9.89
CA THR A 105 -17.08 14.23 -9.45
C THR A 105 -15.87 14.08 -8.54
N LYS A 106 -15.58 12.85 -8.07
CA LYS A 106 -14.56 12.55 -7.05
C LYS A 106 -14.85 13.24 -5.70
N GLU A 107 -16.11 13.56 -5.42
CA GLU A 107 -16.52 14.13 -4.13
C GLU A 107 -16.18 13.14 -3.01
N PRO A 108 -15.38 13.54 -2.00
CA PRO A 108 -15.05 12.67 -0.87
C PRO A 108 -16.25 12.54 0.09
N PHE A 109 -16.30 11.45 0.87
CA PHE A 109 -17.24 11.34 1.99
C PHE A 109 -16.95 12.31 3.12
N ASP A 110 -15.66 12.55 3.37
CA ASP A 110 -15.16 13.29 4.52
C ASP A 110 -14.33 14.48 4.07
N ILE A 111 -14.72 15.68 4.45
CA ILE A 111 -13.98 16.91 4.17
C ILE A 111 -12.84 17.11 5.18
N LYS A 112 -11.90 18.02 4.89
CA LYS A 112 -10.74 18.29 5.73
C LYS A 112 -11.07 18.57 7.21
N PRO A 113 -12.11 19.36 7.57
CA PRO A 113 -12.51 19.55 8.98
C PRO A 113 -12.88 18.24 9.68
N ASP A 114 -13.60 17.32 9.04
CA ASP A 114 -13.95 16.03 9.61
C ASP A 114 -12.70 15.20 9.90
N LYS A 115 -11.73 15.20 8.99
CA LYS A 115 -10.43 14.51 9.13
C LYS A 115 -9.62 14.99 10.34
N LEU A 116 -9.83 16.22 10.78
CA LEU A 116 -9.12 16.84 11.92
C LEU A 116 -9.93 16.80 13.23
N SER A 117 -11.21 16.53 13.17
CA SER A 117 -12.12 16.57 14.33
C SER A 117 -12.12 15.31 15.19
N GLY A 118 -11.43 14.25 14.75
CA GLY A 118 -11.50 12.93 15.38
C GLY A 118 -12.79 12.15 15.06
N LYS A 119 -13.62 12.63 14.14
CA LYS A 119 -14.80 11.92 13.63
C LYS A 119 -14.38 10.62 12.92
N ALA A 120 -15.17 9.58 13.10
CA ALA A 120 -14.97 8.32 12.37
C ALA A 120 -15.22 8.53 10.87
N LEU A 121 -14.15 8.50 10.07
CA LEU A 121 -14.20 8.64 8.62
C LEU A 121 -14.82 7.40 7.98
N MET A 122 -15.33 7.53 6.74
CA MET A 122 -15.91 6.40 5.99
C MET A 122 -14.91 5.23 5.86
N THR A 123 -13.66 5.51 5.53
CA THR A 123 -12.60 4.50 5.48
C THR A 123 -12.37 3.81 6.82
N GLY A 124 -12.48 4.55 7.93
CA GLY A 124 -12.38 4.01 9.28
C GLY A 124 -13.55 3.09 9.64
N LYS A 125 -14.78 3.40 9.17
CA LYS A 125 -15.96 2.54 9.36
C LYS A 125 -15.80 1.23 8.58
N ILE A 126 -15.41 1.31 7.32
CA ILE A 126 -15.16 0.13 6.46
C ILE A 126 -14.04 -0.74 7.07
N ALA A 127 -12.92 -0.12 7.45
CA ALA A 127 -11.79 -0.85 8.07
C ALA A 127 -12.16 -1.47 9.42
N GLY A 128 -12.98 -0.80 10.21
CA GLY A 128 -13.50 -1.32 11.48
C GLY A 128 -14.37 -2.57 11.28
N GLU A 129 -15.25 -2.55 10.29
CA GLU A 129 -16.05 -3.72 9.92
C GLU A 129 -15.19 -4.85 9.38
N CYS A 130 -14.20 -4.56 8.53
CA CYS A 130 -13.23 -5.55 8.07
C CYS A 130 -12.52 -6.22 9.25
N MET A 131 -12.09 -5.44 10.25
CA MET A 131 -11.41 -5.95 11.45
C MET A 131 -12.31 -6.91 12.25
N GLN A 132 -13.61 -6.61 12.39
CA GLN A 132 -14.55 -7.49 13.07
C GLN A 132 -14.76 -8.81 12.31
N ASN A 133 -14.57 -8.81 11.00
CA ASN A 133 -14.65 -9.98 10.15
C ASN A 133 -13.29 -10.67 9.91
N GLY A 134 -12.23 -10.29 10.65
CA GLY A 134 -10.92 -10.95 10.61
C GLY A 134 -9.93 -10.38 9.61
N LEU A 135 -10.25 -9.29 8.91
CA LEU A 135 -9.37 -8.63 7.95
C LEU A 135 -8.86 -7.28 8.49
N TYR A 136 -7.55 -7.18 8.72
CA TYR A 136 -6.93 -5.88 8.94
C TYR A 136 -6.64 -5.17 7.63
N ILE A 137 -7.18 -3.96 7.45
CA ILE A 137 -6.88 -3.05 6.35
C ILE A 137 -6.58 -1.66 6.92
N ALA A 138 -5.58 -0.96 6.39
CA ALA A 138 -5.16 0.33 6.92
C ALA A 138 -5.97 1.48 6.29
N PRO A 139 -6.81 2.20 7.07
CA PRO A 139 -7.48 3.40 6.61
C PRO A 139 -6.51 4.58 6.64
N TRP A 140 -6.44 5.34 5.55
CA TRP A 140 -5.63 6.53 5.44
C TRP A 140 -6.44 7.66 4.82
N TYR A 141 -7.10 8.47 5.64
CA TYR A 141 -8.05 9.51 5.23
C TYR A 141 -9.18 8.93 4.35
N ASP A 142 -9.14 9.19 3.05
CA ASP A 142 -10.09 8.71 2.03
C ASP A 142 -9.60 7.45 1.29
N THR A 143 -8.52 6.86 1.74
CA THR A 143 -7.86 5.74 1.08
C THR A 143 -7.83 4.51 2.00
N LEU A 144 -8.14 3.35 1.46
CA LEU A 144 -7.86 2.05 2.08
C LEU A 144 -6.57 1.49 1.47
N VAL A 145 -5.56 1.27 2.31
CA VAL A 145 -4.27 0.72 1.87
C VAL A 145 -4.28 -0.80 1.99
N ILE A 146 -3.96 -1.46 0.90
CA ILE A 146 -3.92 -2.92 0.75
C ILE A 146 -2.48 -3.33 0.51
N ALA A 147 -1.85 -3.95 1.51
CA ALA A 147 -0.43 -4.29 1.47
C ALA A 147 -0.19 -5.66 2.15
N PRO A 148 -0.64 -6.75 1.52
CA PRO A 148 -0.43 -8.08 2.07
C PRO A 148 1.05 -8.49 2.03
N PRO A 149 1.48 -9.44 2.89
CA PRO A 149 2.84 -9.95 2.84
C PRO A 149 3.14 -10.64 1.51
N LEU A 150 4.42 -10.62 1.10
CA LEU A 150 4.85 -11.22 -0.18
C LEU A 150 4.63 -12.75 -0.28
N ILE A 151 4.39 -13.41 0.85
CA ILE A 151 4.15 -14.85 0.95
C ILE A 151 2.66 -15.22 1.03
N ILE A 152 1.75 -14.25 0.88
CA ILE A 152 0.31 -14.51 0.87
C ILE A 152 -0.06 -15.48 -0.26
N THR A 153 -1.06 -16.31 -0.05
CA THR A 153 -1.57 -17.24 -1.07
C THR A 153 -2.78 -16.66 -1.83
N GLU A 154 -3.10 -17.22 -2.98
CA GLU A 154 -4.29 -16.82 -3.74
C GLU A 154 -5.58 -17.06 -2.92
N ASP A 155 -5.68 -18.18 -2.20
CA ASP A 155 -6.82 -18.47 -1.34
C ASP A 155 -7.00 -17.43 -0.23
N GLN A 156 -5.90 -16.99 0.38
CA GLN A 156 -5.94 -15.93 1.39
C GLN A 156 -6.33 -14.57 0.81
N ILE A 157 -5.95 -14.30 -0.44
CA ILE A 157 -6.42 -13.11 -1.15
C ILE A 157 -7.92 -13.22 -1.41
N ASP A 158 -8.41 -14.35 -1.89
CA ASP A 158 -9.83 -14.55 -2.16
C ASP A 158 -10.67 -14.38 -0.88
N GLU A 159 -10.22 -14.94 0.24
CA GLU A 159 -10.86 -14.73 1.55
C GLU A 159 -10.88 -13.23 1.94
N ALA A 160 -9.77 -12.53 1.77
CA ALA A 160 -9.69 -11.09 2.09
C ALA A 160 -10.60 -10.26 1.18
N ILE A 161 -10.68 -10.59 -0.11
CA ILE A 161 -11.56 -9.95 -1.08
C ILE A 161 -13.04 -10.18 -0.71
N ASP A 162 -13.41 -11.40 -0.31
CA ASP A 162 -14.79 -11.72 0.11
C ASP A 162 -15.23 -10.93 1.36
N ILE A 163 -14.30 -10.70 2.29
CA ILE A 163 -14.56 -9.86 3.46
C ILE A 163 -14.70 -8.39 3.04
N LEU A 164 -13.77 -7.90 2.25
CA LEU A 164 -13.75 -6.51 1.79
C LEU A 164 -14.99 -6.19 0.93
N ASP A 165 -15.43 -7.11 0.09
CA ASP A 165 -16.67 -7.02 -0.69
C ASP A 165 -17.91 -6.77 0.17
N LYS A 166 -18.01 -7.45 1.29
CA LYS A 166 -19.12 -7.25 2.24
C LYS A 166 -19.03 -5.88 2.93
N CYS A 167 -17.83 -5.48 3.33
CA CYS A 167 -17.62 -4.27 4.11
C CYS A 167 -17.74 -2.98 3.27
N LEU A 168 -17.38 -3.02 1.98
CA LEU A 168 -17.51 -1.87 1.07
C LEU A 168 -18.97 -1.44 0.85
N LYS A 169 -19.94 -2.32 1.08
CA LYS A 169 -21.37 -1.97 1.02
C LYS A 169 -21.75 -0.82 1.95
N ILE A 170 -21.05 -0.65 3.07
CA ILE A 170 -21.23 0.48 3.99
C ILE A 170 -20.99 1.83 3.27
N GLY A 171 -20.04 1.87 2.36
CA GLY A 171 -19.78 3.03 1.52
C GLY A 171 -20.81 3.16 0.41
N ASP A 172 -21.15 2.06 -0.26
CA ASP A 172 -22.14 2.08 -1.36
C ASP A 172 -23.50 2.60 -0.93
N GLU A 173 -23.98 2.24 0.25
CA GLU A 173 -25.25 2.71 0.81
C GLU A 173 -25.34 4.23 0.95
N GLN A 174 -24.21 4.92 0.97
CA GLN A 174 -24.11 6.37 1.14
C GLN A 174 -23.48 7.07 -0.08
N ALA A 175 -23.06 6.31 -1.08
CA ALA A 175 -22.52 6.85 -2.32
C ALA A 175 -23.63 7.24 -3.30
N VAL A 176 -23.29 8.14 -4.22
CA VAL A 176 -24.16 8.53 -5.32
C VAL A 176 -24.14 7.43 -6.38
N GLU A 177 -25.32 6.94 -6.74
CA GLU A 177 -25.46 5.91 -7.78
C GLU A 177 -24.92 6.41 -9.13
N THR A 178 -24.12 5.58 -9.79
CA THR A 178 -23.44 5.91 -11.05
C THR A 178 -23.09 4.64 -11.82
N ASN A 179 -23.04 4.77 -13.15
CA ASN A 179 -22.56 3.72 -14.06
C ASN A 179 -21.09 3.93 -14.50
N VAL A 180 -20.43 4.99 -13.99
CA VAL A 180 -19.02 5.23 -14.30
C VAL A 180 -18.14 4.20 -13.57
N PRO A 181 -17.23 3.50 -14.25
CA PRO A 181 -16.30 2.56 -13.59
C PRO A 181 -15.31 3.29 -12.69
N ALA A 182 -14.69 2.56 -11.75
CA ALA A 182 -13.59 3.08 -10.97
C ALA A 182 -12.43 3.49 -11.90
N SER A 183 -11.78 4.61 -11.61
CA SER A 183 -10.55 4.97 -12.34
C SER A 183 -9.41 4.02 -11.97
N ARG A 184 -8.49 3.85 -12.90
CA ARG A 184 -7.29 3.01 -12.74
C ARG A 184 -6.09 3.90 -12.94
N SER A 185 -5.65 4.54 -11.87
CA SER A 185 -4.49 5.42 -11.94
C SER A 185 -3.22 4.59 -11.97
N SER A 186 -2.49 4.67 -13.10
CA SER A 186 -1.17 4.05 -13.19
C SER A 186 -0.15 4.84 -12.38
N VAL A 187 0.60 4.15 -11.54
CA VAL A 187 1.73 4.72 -10.78
C VAL A 187 2.91 5.02 -11.74
N TYR A 188 2.89 4.42 -12.91
CA TYR A 188 3.88 4.64 -13.97
C TYR A 188 3.17 4.97 -15.28
N LYS A 189 3.19 6.22 -15.65
CA LYS A 189 3.03 6.68 -17.04
C LYS A 189 4.37 7.17 -17.53
#